data_86ee1cdb74aa967329fc18e7077ec96a
#
_entry.id   86ee1cdb74aa967329fc18e7077ec96a
#
_cell.length_a   1.000
_cell.length_b   1.000
_cell.length_c   1.000
_cell.angle_alpha   90.00
_cell.angle_beta   90.00
_cell.angle_gamma   90.00
#
_symmetry.space_group_name_H-M   'P 1'
#
loop_
_entity.id
_entity.type
_entity.pdbx_description
1 polymer ?
#
loop_
_entity_poly.entity_id
_entity_poly.type
_entity_poly.pdbx_seq_one_letter_code
_entity_poly.pdbx_strand_id
1 'polypeptide(L)'
;MILFTTLILFLLTIPLSAQVNEDLFNAMDTSTEQISLLPSSMVFTQRLLWGEKGLMRKTNLMPLSVENREKEMKVRRKMLLAHQVIGYATLAGMVAQGVLGTQLYKGNYDLKDTHELIGNATTISYFTGAGLSLFAPPPLISRKKEGMSSIKAHKWLATIHFSAMIATNLLAEENKKYHRAASYTLFGSYAAAVLVFKF
;
A
#
# COMPACT_ATOMS: atom_id res chain seq x y z
N MET A 1 26.24 -10.10 -10.87
CA MET A 1 26.51 -9.37 -9.63
C MET A 1 26.34 -7.86 -9.78
N ILE A 2 26.93 -7.23 -10.76
CA ILE A 2 26.89 -5.77 -10.97
C ILE A 2 25.46 -5.21 -11.21
N LEU A 3 24.62 -5.90 -11.98
CA LEU A 3 23.22 -5.50 -12.22
C LEU A 3 22.35 -5.52 -10.96
N PHE A 4 22.64 -6.40 -10.03
CA PHE A 4 21.90 -6.56 -8.77
C PHE A 4 22.24 -5.44 -7.77
N THR A 5 23.51 -5.05 -7.72
CA THR A 5 23.96 -3.92 -6.88
C THR A 5 23.46 -2.58 -7.39
N THR A 6 23.35 -2.39 -8.71
CA THR A 6 22.78 -1.17 -9.30
C THR A 6 21.28 -1.04 -9.07
N LEU A 7 20.52 -2.15 -9.05
CA LEU A 7 19.09 -2.13 -8.75
C LEU A 7 18.82 -1.76 -7.28
N ILE A 8 19.61 -2.31 -6.35
CA ILE A 8 19.50 -1.99 -4.92
C ILE A 8 19.89 -0.52 -4.65
N LEU A 9 20.96 -0.04 -5.28
CA LEU A 9 21.40 1.35 -5.13
C LEU A 9 20.37 2.35 -5.69
N PHE A 10 19.69 1.99 -6.80
CA PHE A 10 18.64 2.82 -7.38
C PHE A 10 17.39 2.92 -6.48
N LEU A 11 17.07 1.87 -5.71
CA LEU A 11 15.98 1.87 -4.73
C LEU A 11 16.27 2.73 -3.50
N LEU A 12 17.57 2.92 -3.14
CA LEU A 12 17.99 3.70 -1.98
C LEU A 12 18.07 5.23 -2.24
N THR A 13 18.12 5.65 -3.51
CA THR A 13 18.23 7.06 -3.89
C THR A 13 16.89 7.77 -4.12
N ILE A 14 15.77 7.18 -3.67
CA ILE A 14 14.43 7.74 -3.86
C ILE A 14 14.26 8.93 -2.90
N PRO A 15 14.19 10.18 -3.37
CA PRO A 15 13.84 11.29 -2.50
C PRO A 15 12.41 11.12 -2.00
N LEU A 16 12.22 11.17 -0.70
CA LEU A 16 10.94 11.11 -0.02
C LEU A 16 10.20 12.46 -0.20
N SER A 17 9.81 12.78 -1.42
CA SER A 17 9.06 14.00 -1.73
C SER A 17 7.60 13.79 -1.35
N ALA A 18 7.28 13.99 -0.09
CA ALA A 18 5.89 14.16 0.35
C ALA A 18 5.43 15.56 -0.10
N GLN A 19 4.82 15.68 -1.28
CA GLN A 19 4.21 16.93 -1.72
C GLN A 19 3.03 17.26 -0.79
N VAL A 20 3.24 18.27 0.03
CA VAL A 20 2.17 18.94 0.76
C VAL A 20 1.46 19.85 -0.24
N ASN A 21 0.23 19.53 -0.59
CA ASN A 21 -0.60 20.41 -1.40
C ASN A 21 -1.03 21.62 -0.54
N GLU A 22 -0.31 22.72 -0.63
CA GLU A 22 -0.73 24.03 -0.10
C GLU A 22 -2.00 24.57 -0.79
N ASP A 23 -2.26 24.13 -2.03
CA ASP A 23 -3.48 24.48 -2.79
C ASP A 23 -4.79 24.08 -2.10
N LEU A 24 -4.74 23.18 -1.09
CA LEU A 24 -5.92 22.71 -0.39
C LEU A 24 -6.47 23.76 0.59
N PHE A 25 -5.59 24.56 1.18
CA PHE A 25 -5.99 25.62 2.11
C PHE A 25 -6.55 26.83 1.38
N ASN A 26 -6.02 27.15 0.22
CA ASN A 26 -6.53 28.25 -0.62
C ASN A 26 -7.91 27.96 -1.24
N ALA A 27 -8.27 26.71 -1.44
CA ALA A 27 -9.60 26.31 -1.93
C ALA A 27 -10.69 26.38 -0.84
N MET A 28 -10.32 26.41 0.45
CA MET A 28 -11.28 26.53 1.55
C MET A 28 -11.77 27.97 1.79
N ASP A 29 -11.01 28.96 1.33
CA ASP A 29 -11.30 30.39 1.61
C ASP A 29 -12.28 31.03 0.62
N THR A 30 -12.65 30.34 -0.46
CA THR A 30 -13.40 30.99 -1.58
C THR A 30 -14.85 30.53 -1.76
N SER A 31 -15.38 29.60 -0.97
CA SER A 31 -16.78 29.16 -1.17
C SER A 31 -17.57 29.08 0.15
N THR A 32 -18.58 29.89 0.26
CA THR A 32 -19.65 29.90 1.27
C THR A 32 -20.62 28.70 1.12
N GLU A 33 -20.30 27.70 0.29
CA GLU A 33 -21.02 26.44 0.24
C GLU A 33 -20.67 25.60 1.47
N GLN A 34 -21.66 24.95 2.07
CA GLN A 34 -21.48 24.04 3.19
C GLN A 34 -20.39 23.01 2.83
N ILE A 35 -19.17 23.26 3.28
CA ILE A 35 -18.02 22.39 3.02
C ILE A 35 -18.29 21.07 3.68
N SER A 36 -18.61 20.04 2.87
CA SER A 36 -18.73 18.68 3.37
C SER A 36 -17.40 18.25 3.98
N LEU A 37 -17.39 18.01 5.28
CA LEU A 37 -16.18 17.56 6.02
C LEU A 37 -15.68 16.18 5.59
N LEU A 38 -16.48 15.42 4.85
CA LEU A 38 -16.12 14.10 4.35
C LEU A 38 -16.20 14.06 2.82
N PRO A 39 -15.31 13.28 2.17
CA PRO A 39 -15.35 13.14 0.73
C PRO A 39 -16.61 12.38 0.27
N SER A 40 -17.11 12.70 -0.93
CA SER A 40 -18.28 12.06 -1.53
C SER A 40 -18.12 10.55 -1.76
N SER A 41 -16.88 10.05 -1.85
CA SER A 41 -16.59 8.63 -2.01
C SER A 41 -15.48 8.18 -1.07
N MET A 42 -15.70 7.06 -0.38
CA MET A 42 -14.75 6.43 0.54
C MET A 42 -14.72 4.93 0.27
N VAL A 43 -13.56 4.29 0.46
CA VAL A 43 -13.47 2.84 0.48
C VAL A 43 -14.20 2.29 1.72
N PHE A 44 -14.65 1.05 1.65
CA PHE A 44 -15.48 0.43 2.70
C PHE A 44 -14.85 0.56 4.10
N THR A 45 -13.57 0.24 4.25
CA THR A 45 -12.84 0.32 5.52
C THR A 45 -12.77 1.73 6.08
N GLN A 46 -12.57 2.74 5.23
CA GLN A 46 -12.60 4.14 5.62
C GLN A 46 -14.00 4.55 6.08
N ARG A 47 -15.05 4.12 5.37
CA ARG A 47 -16.43 4.40 5.75
C ARG A 47 -16.78 3.78 7.09
N LEU A 48 -16.33 2.53 7.31
CA LEU A 48 -16.57 1.81 8.56
C LEU A 48 -15.94 2.51 9.77
N LEU A 49 -14.72 3.01 9.64
CA LEU A 49 -14.00 3.67 10.74
C LEU A 49 -14.30 5.17 10.83
N TRP A 50 -14.17 5.89 9.71
CA TRP A 50 -14.09 7.35 9.65
C TRP A 50 -15.31 8.01 9.01
N GLY A 51 -16.28 7.24 8.50
CA GLY A 51 -17.50 7.77 7.90
C GLY A 51 -18.35 8.53 8.92
N GLU A 52 -19.39 9.18 8.46
CA GLU A 52 -20.33 9.96 9.30
C GLU A 52 -20.91 9.11 10.44
N LYS A 53 -21.25 7.85 10.15
CA LYS A 53 -21.71 6.84 11.11
C LYS A 53 -20.62 5.81 11.46
N GLY A 54 -19.34 6.14 11.23
CA GLY A 54 -18.21 5.27 11.47
C GLY A 54 -17.89 5.11 12.96
N LEU A 55 -17.07 4.10 13.26
CA LEU A 55 -16.73 3.73 14.64
C LEU A 55 -16.15 4.92 15.42
N MET A 56 -15.25 5.70 14.82
CA MET A 56 -14.61 6.86 15.46
C MET A 56 -15.63 7.93 15.89
N ARG A 57 -16.74 8.06 15.15
CA ARG A 57 -17.83 8.98 15.49
C ARG A 57 -18.74 8.42 16.55
N LYS A 58 -19.14 7.13 16.41
CA LYS A 58 -20.01 6.44 17.36
C LYS A 58 -19.41 6.33 18.76
N THR A 59 -18.09 6.12 18.84
CA THR A 59 -17.36 6.05 20.11
C THR A 59 -17.00 7.41 20.69
N ASN A 60 -17.33 8.50 19.98
CA ASN A 60 -16.95 9.87 20.34
C ASN A 60 -15.43 10.11 20.48
N LEU A 61 -14.61 9.21 19.96
CA LEU A 61 -13.14 9.35 19.96
C LEU A 61 -12.69 10.48 19.03
N MET A 62 -13.36 10.62 17.87
CA MET A 62 -13.08 11.65 16.88
C MET A 62 -14.41 12.16 16.30
N PRO A 63 -15.15 13.03 17.00
CA PRO A 63 -16.38 13.67 16.50
C PRO A 63 -16.10 14.41 15.18
N LEU A 64 -17.10 14.48 14.30
CA LEU A 64 -16.95 15.14 13.01
C LEU A 64 -16.92 16.65 13.19
N SER A 65 -15.74 17.25 13.14
CA SER A 65 -15.47 18.69 13.24
C SER A 65 -14.25 19.04 12.38
N VAL A 66 -14.10 20.31 12.05
CA VAL A 66 -12.94 20.83 11.30
C VAL A 66 -11.64 20.47 12.03
N GLU A 67 -11.56 20.73 13.32
CA GLU A 67 -10.37 20.46 14.14
C GLU A 67 -9.99 18.97 14.13
N ASN A 68 -10.97 18.08 14.30
CA ASN A 68 -10.71 16.64 14.28
C ASN A 68 -10.34 16.15 12.88
N ARG A 69 -10.89 16.77 11.82
CA ARG A 69 -10.47 16.47 10.45
C ARG A 69 -9.01 16.84 10.19
N GLU A 70 -8.50 17.93 10.77
CA GLU A 70 -7.07 18.25 10.70
C GLU A 70 -6.22 17.20 11.41
N LYS A 71 -6.64 16.77 12.62
CA LYS A 71 -5.95 15.67 13.34
C LYS A 71 -5.95 14.38 12.51
N GLU A 72 -7.09 14.04 11.89
CA GLU A 72 -7.21 12.90 10.98
C GLU A 72 -6.27 13.00 9.78
N MET A 73 -6.08 14.18 9.20
CA MET A 73 -5.13 14.37 8.10
C MET A 73 -3.68 14.15 8.55
N LYS A 74 -3.31 14.57 9.76
CA LYS A 74 -2.00 14.28 10.33
C LYS A 74 -1.80 12.77 10.53
N VAL A 75 -2.82 12.07 11.03
CA VAL A 75 -2.81 10.59 11.18
C VAL A 75 -2.70 9.92 9.81
N ARG A 76 -3.52 10.33 8.85
CA ARG A 76 -3.47 9.84 7.47
C ARG A 76 -2.07 9.95 6.87
N ARG A 77 -1.44 11.13 6.99
CA ARG A 77 -0.10 11.36 6.47
C ARG A 77 0.92 10.39 7.07
N LYS A 78 0.89 10.21 8.39
CA LYS A 78 1.78 9.25 9.08
C LYS A 78 1.53 7.81 8.63
N MET A 79 0.28 7.39 8.52
CA MET A 79 -0.08 6.04 8.09
C MET A 79 0.34 5.78 6.63
N LEU A 80 0.13 6.73 5.73
CA LEU A 80 0.53 6.58 4.32
C LEU A 80 2.06 6.62 4.15
N LEU A 81 2.78 7.41 4.94
CA LEU A 81 4.23 7.40 4.96
C LEU A 81 4.77 6.05 5.45
N ALA A 82 4.21 5.52 6.55
CA ALA A 82 4.57 4.20 7.06
C ALA A 82 4.23 3.09 6.04
N HIS A 83 3.06 3.16 5.38
CA HIS A 83 2.72 2.27 4.26
C HIS A 83 3.77 2.29 3.15
N GLN A 84 4.26 3.47 2.78
CA GLN A 84 5.29 3.61 1.75
C GLN A 84 6.62 2.99 2.17
N VAL A 85 7.10 3.27 3.39
CA VAL A 85 8.35 2.72 3.92
C VAL A 85 8.28 1.20 4.02
N ILE A 86 7.20 0.67 4.62
CA ILE A 86 6.95 -0.77 4.72
C ILE A 86 6.81 -1.38 3.33
N GLY A 87 6.21 -0.66 2.39
CA GLY A 87 6.08 -1.09 1.00
C GLY A 87 7.43 -1.34 0.33
N TYR A 88 8.42 -0.48 0.53
CA TYR A 88 9.77 -0.72 0.03
C TYR A 88 10.47 -1.90 0.71
N ALA A 89 10.31 -2.03 2.03
CA ALA A 89 10.85 -3.19 2.75
C ALA A 89 10.22 -4.51 2.26
N THR A 90 8.91 -4.51 2.01
CA THR A 90 8.19 -5.65 1.43
C THR A 90 8.70 -5.98 0.02
N LEU A 91 8.94 -4.98 -0.83
CA LEU A 91 9.50 -5.20 -2.16
C LEU A 91 10.89 -5.85 -2.08
N ALA A 92 11.75 -5.39 -1.18
CA ALA A 92 13.06 -6.00 -0.94
C ALA A 92 12.93 -7.47 -0.47
N GLY A 93 11.99 -7.74 0.43
CA GLY A 93 11.64 -9.11 0.85
C GLY A 93 11.19 -9.98 -0.32
N MET A 94 10.34 -9.46 -1.21
CA MET A 94 9.91 -10.19 -2.42
C MET A 94 11.05 -10.48 -3.38
N VAL A 95 12.02 -9.57 -3.53
CA VAL A 95 13.23 -9.81 -4.32
C VAL A 95 14.05 -10.94 -3.71
N ALA A 96 14.27 -10.92 -2.39
CA ALA A 96 14.96 -12.00 -1.68
C ALA A 96 14.23 -13.34 -1.85
N GLN A 97 12.90 -13.35 -1.75
CA GLN A 97 12.07 -14.54 -1.99
C GLN A 97 12.21 -15.09 -3.41
N GLY A 98 12.29 -14.22 -4.40
CA GLY A 98 12.51 -14.62 -5.80
C GLY A 98 13.87 -15.32 -6.00
N VAL A 99 14.91 -14.81 -5.34
CA VAL A 99 16.25 -15.42 -5.38
C VAL A 99 16.25 -16.78 -4.68
N LEU A 100 15.77 -16.84 -3.44
CA LEU A 100 15.72 -18.07 -2.64
C LEU A 100 14.82 -19.11 -3.28
N GLY A 101 13.62 -18.74 -3.73
CA GLY A 101 12.71 -19.64 -4.40
C GLY A 101 13.27 -20.21 -5.72
N THR A 102 14.07 -19.42 -6.45
CA THR A 102 14.76 -19.90 -7.65
C THR A 102 15.82 -20.94 -7.31
N GLN A 103 16.55 -20.78 -6.21
CA GLN A 103 17.54 -21.77 -5.75
C GLN A 103 16.85 -23.05 -5.27
N LEU A 104 15.77 -22.95 -4.52
CA LEU A 104 14.96 -24.11 -4.12
C LEU A 104 14.43 -24.88 -5.32
N TYR A 105 13.97 -24.18 -6.35
CA TYR A 105 13.48 -24.83 -7.58
C TYR A 105 14.58 -25.59 -8.33
N LYS A 106 15.84 -25.15 -8.19
CA LYS A 106 17.02 -25.83 -8.73
C LYS A 106 17.53 -27.00 -7.86
N GLY A 107 16.85 -27.27 -6.73
CA GLY A 107 17.18 -28.39 -5.84
C GLY A 107 18.05 -28.05 -4.63
N ASN A 108 18.32 -26.77 -4.37
CA ASN A 108 19.05 -26.35 -3.17
C ASN A 108 18.10 -26.26 -1.97
N TYR A 109 17.74 -27.40 -1.40
CA TYR A 109 16.74 -27.50 -0.33
C TYR A 109 17.23 -27.00 1.02
N ASP A 110 18.52 -26.79 1.22
CA ASP A 110 19.09 -26.22 2.46
C ASP A 110 18.59 -24.80 2.74
N LEU A 111 18.07 -24.13 1.70
CA LEU A 111 17.50 -22.79 1.80
C LEU A 111 16.01 -22.76 2.15
N LYS A 112 15.37 -23.93 2.39
CA LYS A 112 13.92 -24.00 2.62
C LYS A 112 13.51 -23.17 3.84
N ASP A 113 14.14 -23.40 4.98
CA ASP A 113 13.81 -22.70 6.23
C ASP A 113 14.03 -21.19 6.10
N THR A 114 15.09 -20.77 5.39
CA THR A 114 15.36 -19.34 5.13
C THR A 114 14.29 -18.73 4.22
N HIS A 115 13.86 -19.46 3.19
CA HIS A 115 12.78 -19.01 2.29
C HIS A 115 11.47 -18.86 3.05
N GLU A 116 11.12 -19.80 3.90
CA GLU A 116 9.90 -19.75 4.73
C GLU A 116 9.95 -18.59 5.73
N LEU A 117 11.06 -18.41 6.43
CA LEU A 117 11.24 -17.32 7.39
C LEU A 117 11.08 -15.94 6.74
N ILE A 118 11.81 -15.71 5.65
CA ILE A 118 11.73 -14.43 4.92
C ILE A 118 10.35 -14.27 4.25
N GLY A 119 9.74 -15.37 3.79
CA GLY A 119 8.37 -15.38 3.25
C GLY A 119 7.34 -14.92 4.26
N ASN A 120 7.38 -15.48 5.46
CA ASN A 120 6.50 -15.08 6.57
C ASN A 120 6.71 -13.61 6.95
N ALA A 121 7.96 -13.17 7.09
CA ALA A 121 8.28 -11.78 7.40
C ALA A 121 7.77 -10.82 6.29
N THR A 122 7.95 -11.18 5.03
CA THR A 122 7.45 -10.42 3.87
C THR A 122 5.92 -10.36 3.86
N THR A 123 5.26 -11.47 4.16
CA THR A 123 3.78 -11.55 4.24
C THR A 123 3.24 -10.67 5.38
N ILE A 124 3.83 -10.71 6.56
CA ILE A 124 3.45 -9.84 7.69
C ILE A 124 3.65 -8.38 7.33
N SER A 125 4.81 -8.03 6.77
CA SER A 125 5.11 -6.68 6.30
C SER A 125 4.09 -6.20 5.27
N TYR A 126 3.75 -7.05 4.29
CA TYR A 126 2.76 -6.77 3.27
C TYR A 126 1.39 -6.42 3.85
N PHE A 127 0.82 -7.28 4.71
CA PHE A 127 -0.51 -7.06 5.29
C PHE A 127 -0.53 -5.89 6.26
N THR A 128 0.57 -5.64 6.97
CA THR A 128 0.74 -4.43 7.80
C THR A 128 0.67 -3.17 6.92
N GLY A 129 1.43 -3.13 5.84
CA GLY A 129 1.41 -2.03 4.88
C GLY A 129 0.03 -1.83 4.25
N ALA A 130 -0.63 -2.91 3.80
CA ALA A 130 -1.98 -2.86 3.25
C ALA A 130 -2.99 -2.31 4.29
N GLY A 131 -2.93 -2.77 5.54
CA GLY A 131 -3.76 -2.28 6.64
C GLY A 131 -3.60 -0.78 6.85
N LEU A 132 -2.37 -0.29 6.89
CA LEU A 132 -2.10 1.15 7.05
C LEU A 132 -2.77 2.00 5.97
N SER A 133 -2.79 1.56 4.72
CA SER A 133 -3.44 2.32 3.64
C SER A 133 -4.96 2.19 3.64
N LEU A 134 -5.48 0.99 3.90
CA LEU A 134 -6.92 0.72 3.88
C LEU A 134 -7.67 1.37 5.03
N PHE A 135 -7.05 1.44 6.21
CA PHE A 135 -7.63 2.01 7.42
C PHE A 135 -7.24 3.47 7.69
N ALA A 136 -6.42 4.08 6.82
CA ALA A 136 -6.10 5.50 6.93
C ALA A 136 -7.36 6.36 6.83
N PRO A 137 -7.47 7.47 7.60
CA PRO A 137 -8.56 8.42 7.46
C PRO A 137 -8.78 8.83 5.99
N PRO A 138 -10.02 9.11 5.55
CA PRO A 138 -10.28 9.52 4.17
C PRO A 138 -9.69 10.90 3.87
N PRO A 139 -9.34 11.22 2.61
CA PRO A 139 -8.89 12.55 2.22
C PRO A 139 -9.98 13.60 2.45
N LEU A 140 -9.63 14.88 2.42
CA LEU A 140 -10.63 15.95 2.54
C LEU A 140 -11.53 16.02 1.31
N ILE A 141 -10.97 15.82 0.12
CA ILE A 141 -11.67 15.93 -1.16
C ILE A 141 -11.50 14.64 -1.97
N SER A 142 -12.61 14.19 -2.56
CA SER A 142 -12.58 13.15 -3.59
C SER A 142 -12.21 13.77 -4.95
N ARG A 143 -10.94 13.65 -5.35
CA ARG A 143 -10.56 14.06 -6.71
C ARG A 143 -11.15 13.07 -7.73
N LYS A 144 -12.24 13.43 -8.38
CA LYS A 144 -12.69 12.77 -9.60
C LYS A 144 -11.81 13.27 -10.75
N LYS A 145 -10.74 12.54 -11.06
CA LYS A 145 -10.02 12.75 -12.33
C LYS A 145 -10.64 11.88 -13.41
N GLU A 146 -10.96 12.47 -14.54
CA GLU A 146 -11.30 11.72 -15.75
C GLU A 146 -10.05 10.96 -16.23
N GLY A 147 -10.27 9.76 -16.79
CA GLY A 147 -9.19 8.91 -17.26
C GLY A 147 -8.45 8.09 -16.18
N MET A 148 -7.34 7.48 -16.59
CA MET A 148 -6.46 6.67 -15.74
C MET A 148 -5.52 7.57 -14.95
N SER A 149 -5.69 7.66 -13.65
CA SER A 149 -4.76 8.37 -12.76
C SER A 149 -3.83 7.36 -12.07
N SER A 150 -2.66 7.81 -11.57
CA SER A 150 -1.74 6.98 -10.78
C SER A 150 -2.44 6.30 -9.60
N ILE A 151 -3.37 6.99 -8.94
CA ILE A 151 -4.17 6.42 -7.85
C ILE A 151 -5.09 5.30 -8.34
N LYS A 152 -5.76 5.48 -9.51
CA LYS A 152 -6.61 4.44 -10.09
C LYS A 152 -5.77 3.23 -10.52
N ALA A 153 -4.65 3.47 -11.20
CA ALA A 153 -3.72 2.42 -11.63
C ALA A 153 -3.17 1.65 -10.42
N HIS A 154 -2.73 2.34 -9.37
CA HIS A 154 -2.28 1.70 -8.14
C HIS A 154 -3.39 0.84 -7.50
N LYS A 155 -4.63 1.31 -7.43
CA LYS A 155 -5.74 0.52 -6.87
C LYS A 155 -6.00 -0.77 -7.65
N TRP A 156 -5.95 -0.72 -8.99
CA TRP A 156 -6.06 -1.91 -9.83
C TRP A 156 -4.93 -2.90 -9.58
N LEU A 157 -3.69 -2.41 -9.60
CA LEU A 157 -2.51 -3.22 -9.31
C LEU A 157 -2.56 -3.78 -7.88
N ALA A 158 -3.05 -2.97 -6.92
CA ALA A 158 -3.23 -3.41 -5.54
C ALA A 158 -4.22 -4.56 -5.41
N THR A 159 -5.32 -4.55 -6.18
CA THR A 159 -6.25 -5.68 -6.20
C THR A 159 -5.58 -6.94 -6.75
N ILE A 160 -4.79 -6.82 -7.82
CA ILE A 160 -4.08 -7.94 -8.42
C ILE A 160 -3.05 -8.51 -7.45
N HIS A 161 -2.14 -7.68 -6.92
CA HIS A 161 -1.10 -8.19 -6.02
C HIS A 161 -1.64 -8.64 -4.67
N PHE A 162 -2.77 -8.11 -4.19
CA PHE A 162 -3.43 -8.58 -2.97
C PHE A 162 -3.95 -10.01 -3.16
N SER A 163 -4.67 -10.26 -4.25
CA SER A 163 -5.15 -11.60 -4.60
C SER A 163 -3.99 -12.57 -4.83
N ALA A 164 -2.94 -12.11 -5.52
CA ALA A 164 -1.75 -12.92 -5.78
C ALA A 164 -0.96 -13.23 -4.49
N MET A 165 -0.90 -12.32 -3.50
CA MET A 165 -0.28 -12.57 -2.19
C MET A 165 -1.02 -13.69 -1.45
N ILE A 166 -2.35 -13.63 -1.42
CA ILE A 166 -3.17 -14.70 -0.80
C ILE A 166 -2.92 -16.03 -1.51
N ALA A 167 -2.97 -16.04 -2.85
CA ALA A 167 -2.73 -17.25 -3.63
C ALA A 167 -1.32 -17.81 -3.43
N THR A 168 -0.29 -16.95 -3.36
CA THR A 168 1.10 -17.36 -3.12
C THR A 168 1.22 -18.10 -1.80
N ASN A 169 0.60 -17.59 -0.73
CA ASN A 169 0.66 -18.23 0.59
C ASN A 169 -0.16 -19.53 0.63
N LEU A 170 -1.38 -19.55 0.10
CA LEU A 170 -2.23 -20.75 0.10
C LEU A 170 -1.64 -21.90 -0.72
N LEU A 171 -0.93 -21.58 -1.79
CA LEU A 171 -0.37 -22.59 -2.71
C LEU A 171 1.05 -23.03 -2.33
N ALA A 172 1.64 -22.49 -1.26
CA ALA A 172 3.02 -22.74 -0.87
C ALA A 172 3.30 -24.23 -0.64
N GLU A 173 2.41 -24.93 0.08
CA GLU A 173 2.51 -26.37 0.38
C GLU A 173 1.74 -27.23 -0.64
N GLU A 174 0.73 -26.68 -1.28
CA GLU A 174 -0.22 -27.43 -2.13
C GLU A 174 0.35 -27.70 -3.53
N ASN A 175 0.92 -26.68 -4.18
CA ASN A 175 1.34 -26.80 -5.56
C ASN A 175 2.47 -25.83 -5.94
N LYS A 176 3.68 -26.33 -6.02
CA LYS A 176 4.90 -25.55 -6.34
C LYS A 176 4.80 -24.79 -7.67
N LYS A 177 4.12 -25.33 -8.69
CA LYS A 177 3.97 -24.68 -10.01
C LYS A 177 3.05 -23.45 -9.89
N TYR A 178 1.92 -23.59 -9.22
CA TYR A 178 0.96 -22.49 -9.06
C TYR A 178 1.44 -21.47 -8.03
N HIS A 179 2.10 -21.90 -6.94
CA HIS A 179 2.79 -21.01 -6.01
C HIS A 179 3.78 -20.08 -6.76
N ARG A 180 4.62 -20.65 -7.63
CA ARG A 180 5.57 -19.89 -8.43
C ARG A 180 4.88 -18.92 -9.41
N ALA A 181 3.81 -19.33 -10.07
CA ALA A 181 3.04 -18.46 -10.98
C ALA A 181 2.39 -17.30 -10.20
N ALA A 182 1.78 -17.57 -9.05
CA ALA A 182 1.22 -16.56 -8.17
C ALA A 182 2.29 -15.58 -7.67
N SER A 183 3.49 -16.07 -7.30
CA SER A 183 4.61 -15.25 -6.86
C SER A 183 5.13 -14.30 -7.94
N TYR A 184 5.18 -14.72 -9.19
CA TYR A 184 5.55 -13.82 -10.30
C TYR A 184 4.48 -12.76 -10.56
N THR A 185 3.20 -13.13 -10.49
CA THR A 185 2.08 -12.18 -10.62
C THR A 185 2.12 -11.16 -9.48
N LEU A 186 2.34 -11.64 -8.25
CA LEU A 186 2.50 -10.81 -7.07
C LEU A 186 3.64 -9.81 -7.26
N PHE A 187 4.85 -10.29 -7.54
CA PHE A 187 6.03 -9.44 -7.67
C PHE A 187 5.87 -8.41 -8.80
N GLY A 188 5.43 -8.84 -9.99
CA GLY A 188 5.28 -7.96 -11.15
C GLY A 188 4.24 -6.86 -10.92
N SER A 189 3.06 -7.21 -10.40
CA SER A 189 2.01 -6.23 -10.11
C SER A 189 2.36 -5.31 -8.94
N TYR A 190 3.07 -5.81 -7.91
CA TYR A 190 3.55 -5.01 -6.80
C TYR A 190 4.63 -4.01 -7.23
N ALA A 191 5.63 -4.45 -7.97
CA ALA A 191 6.68 -3.59 -8.51
C ALA A 191 6.08 -2.50 -9.42
N ALA A 192 5.14 -2.86 -10.30
CA ALA A 192 4.41 -1.90 -11.12
C ALA A 192 3.62 -0.89 -10.25
N ALA A 193 2.97 -1.33 -9.16
CA ALA A 193 2.25 -0.45 -8.25
C ALA A 193 3.15 0.57 -7.54
N VAL A 194 4.40 0.17 -7.23
CA VAL A 194 5.41 1.08 -6.68
C VAL A 194 5.86 2.12 -7.71
N LEU A 195 6.05 1.70 -8.98
CA LEU A 195 6.50 2.60 -10.06
C LEU A 195 5.45 3.62 -10.47
N VAL A 196 4.17 3.25 -10.47
CA VAL A 196 3.06 4.12 -10.91
C VAL A 196 2.98 5.44 -10.12
N PHE A 197 3.48 5.49 -8.90
CA PHE A 197 3.52 6.73 -8.11
C PHE A 197 4.75 7.59 -8.36
N LYS A 198 5.72 7.11 -9.12
CA LYS A 198 6.95 7.84 -9.42
C LYS A 198 6.86 8.66 -10.71
N PHE A 199 5.99 8.27 -11.61
CA PHE A 199 5.77 8.87 -12.91
C PHE A 199 4.28 9.18 -13.11
#